data_9e35d49d408512153dc38f03ccbd490a
#
_entry.id   9e35d49d408512153dc38f03ccbd490a
#
_cell.length_a   1.000
_cell.length_b   1.000
_cell.length_c   1.000
_cell.angle_alpha   90.00
_cell.angle_beta   90.00
_cell.angle_gamma   90.00
#
_symmetry.space_group_name_H-M   'P 1'
#
loop_
_entity.id
_entity.type
_entity.pdbx_description
1 polymer ?
#
loop_
_entity_poly.entity_id
_entity_poly.type
_entity_poly.pdbx_seq_one_letter_code
_entity_poly.pdbx_strand_id
1 'polypeptide(L)'
;MKLYALFCLISLNINAQTIKEYELCNDYLTKEIRAVTTGAAVSWDVTPFVPYQLSNNLMTITFNSTGYYVISADFRSGDCYKEDKIIIIIKECTETYIYFPNSFTPDGDNTNESFGPKGINVYDFKMYVFNRWGQLIFTAKDISDRWDGYYKSELCQNDIYVYKAFYKDKRGKEYNKIGKIALIK
;
A
#
# COMPACT_ATOMS: atom_id res chain seq x y z
N MET A 1 38.73 -35.23 34.31
CA MET A 1 38.03 -35.00 33.05
C MET A 1 36.69 -34.41 33.42
N LYS A 2 36.57 -33.04 33.45
CA LYS A 2 35.33 -32.38 33.82
C LYS A 2 34.53 -32.08 32.54
N LEU A 3 33.38 -32.73 32.44
CA LEU A 3 32.40 -32.49 31.41
C LEU A 3 31.78 -31.11 31.64
N TYR A 4 32.19 -30.13 30.90
CA TYR A 4 31.44 -28.86 30.83
C TYR A 4 30.31 -29.08 29.81
N ALA A 5 29.13 -29.43 30.31
CA ALA A 5 27.90 -29.23 29.55
C ALA A 5 27.69 -27.72 29.41
N LEU A 6 28.06 -27.19 28.27
CA LEU A 6 27.74 -25.81 27.89
C LEU A 6 26.23 -25.75 27.66
N PHE A 7 25.50 -25.38 28.72
CA PHE A 7 24.09 -25.04 28.61
C PHE A 7 23.96 -23.89 27.63
N CYS A 8 23.41 -24.17 26.47
CA CYS A 8 22.91 -23.15 25.56
C CYS A 8 21.72 -22.45 26.26
N LEU A 9 22.02 -21.47 27.14
CA LEU A 9 21.03 -20.62 27.78
C LEU A 9 20.48 -19.61 26.76
N ILE A 10 19.89 -20.12 25.71
CA ILE A 10 18.91 -19.38 24.95
C ILE A 10 17.61 -19.60 25.70
N SER A 11 17.07 -18.55 26.30
CA SER A 11 15.76 -18.58 26.95
C SER A 11 14.80 -19.33 26.04
N LEU A 12 14.30 -20.48 26.50
CA LEU A 12 13.24 -21.26 25.87
C LEU A 12 11.95 -20.41 25.89
N ASN A 13 11.89 -19.39 25.07
CA ASN A 13 10.61 -18.98 24.54
C ASN A 13 10.28 -20.04 23.50
N ILE A 14 9.41 -20.94 23.86
CA ILE A 14 8.79 -21.92 22.96
C ILE A 14 8.40 -21.13 21.72
N ASN A 15 8.99 -21.49 20.59
CA ASN A 15 8.83 -20.80 19.30
C ASN A 15 7.36 -20.82 18.89
N ALA A 16 6.60 -19.84 19.32
CA ALA A 16 5.29 -19.57 18.75
C ALA A 16 5.55 -19.05 17.34
N GLN A 17 5.16 -19.83 16.31
CA GLN A 17 5.15 -19.33 14.95
C GLN A 17 4.32 -18.04 14.93
N THR A 18 4.93 -16.94 14.53
CA THR A 18 4.20 -15.67 14.44
C THR A 18 3.45 -15.64 13.13
N ILE A 19 2.14 -15.70 13.18
CA ILE A 19 1.27 -15.54 12.00
C ILE A 19 0.94 -14.06 11.86
N LYS A 20 1.22 -13.50 10.69
CA LYS A 20 0.83 -12.15 10.31
C LYS A 20 0.00 -12.19 9.05
N GLU A 21 -1.13 -11.48 9.07
CA GLU A 21 -1.99 -11.35 7.90
C GLU A 21 -1.87 -9.94 7.34
N TYR A 22 -1.74 -9.83 6.02
CA TYR A 22 -1.70 -8.58 5.29
C TYR A 22 -2.67 -8.61 4.13
N GLU A 23 -3.29 -7.49 3.83
CA GLU A 23 -4.05 -7.32 2.61
C GLU A 23 -3.14 -6.77 1.51
N LEU A 24 -3.14 -7.44 0.35
CA LEU A 24 -2.50 -6.98 -0.86
C LEU A 24 -3.49 -6.09 -1.62
N CYS A 25 -3.26 -4.79 -1.61
CA CYS A 25 -4.02 -3.82 -2.40
C CYS A 25 -3.26 -3.52 -3.70
N ASN A 26 -3.80 -2.71 -4.60
CA ASN A 26 -3.28 -2.45 -5.94
C ASN A 26 -1.76 -2.13 -6.05
N ASP A 27 -1.12 -1.82 -4.95
CA ASP A 27 0.32 -1.64 -4.84
C ASP A 27 0.99 -2.90 -4.27
N TYR A 28 2.24 -3.11 -4.61
CA TYR A 28 3.04 -4.18 -4.03
C TYR A 28 3.21 -3.97 -2.53
N LEU A 29 3.04 -5.05 -1.78
CA LEU A 29 3.19 -5.04 -0.33
C LEU A 29 4.66 -5.25 0.03
N THR A 30 5.37 -4.18 0.38
CA THR A 30 6.76 -4.25 0.87
C THR A 30 6.79 -4.36 2.38
N LYS A 31 7.56 -5.30 2.90
CA LYS A 31 7.77 -5.53 4.33
C LYS A 31 9.25 -5.57 4.68
N GLU A 32 9.55 -4.99 5.83
CA GLU A 32 10.86 -5.11 6.47
C GLU A 32 10.75 -6.08 7.64
N ILE A 33 11.63 -7.07 7.65
CA ILE A 33 11.69 -8.11 8.68
C ILE A 33 13.09 -8.09 9.27
N ARG A 34 13.18 -7.83 10.58
CA ARG A 34 14.45 -7.79 11.29
C ARG A 34 14.66 -9.04 12.12
N ALA A 35 15.77 -9.72 11.90
CA ALA A 35 16.22 -10.75 12.81
C ALA A 35 16.92 -10.09 14.03
N VAL A 36 16.43 -10.40 15.22
CA VAL A 36 17.05 -9.94 16.46
C VAL A 36 18.12 -10.98 16.85
N THR A 37 19.40 -10.68 16.54
CA THR A 37 20.52 -11.56 16.87
C THR A 37 21.58 -10.82 17.66
N THR A 38 22.23 -11.51 18.57
CA THR A 38 23.43 -11.05 19.28
C THR A 38 24.66 -11.76 18.69
N GLY A 39 25.14 -11.28 17.54
CA GLY A 39 26.41 -11.79 16.95
C GLY A 39 26.35 -13.16 16.28
N ALA A 40 25.16 -13.74 16.06
CA ALA A 40 24.99 -14.98 15.33
C ALA A 40 24.94 -14.74 13.81
N ALA A 41 25.44 -15.68 13.01
CA ALA A 41 25.20 -15.71 11.57
C ALA A 41 23.74 -16.05 11.33
N VAL A 42 23.12 -15.35 10.37
CA VAL A 42 21.71 -15.52 10.00
C VAL A 42 21.63 -15.95 8.55
N SER A 43 20.94 -17.06 8.29
CA SER A 43 20.48 -17.41 6.95
C SER A 43 18.98 -17.26 6.85
N TRP A 44 18.52 -16.82 5.69
CA TRP A 44 17.11 -16.60 5.43
C TRP A 44 16.60 -17.52 4.34
N ASP A 45 15.39 -18.04 4.53
CA ASP A 45 14.64 -18.77 3.51
C ASP A 45 13.25 -18.21 3.37
N VAL A 46 12.70 -18.21 2.16
CA VAL A 46 11.35 -17.75 1.85
C VAL A 46 10.68 -18.77 0.94
N THR A 47 9.58 -19.35 1.42
CA THR A 47 8.83 -20.38 0.70
C THR A 47 7.35 -19.99 0.56
N PRO A 48 6.77 -19.94 -0.68
CA PRO A 48 7.45 -20.05 -1.97
C PRO A 48 8.45 -18.89 -2.18
N PHE A 49 9.46 -19.13 -3.02
CA PHE A 49 10.53 -18.13 -3.21
C PHE A 49 9.99 -16.80 -3.74
N VAL A 50 10.39 -15.72 -3.07
CA VAL A 50 10.19 -14.33 -3.48
C VAL A 50 11.52 -13.61 -3.36
N PRO A 51 11.96 -12.83 -4.36
CA PRO A 51 13.20 -12.06 -4.27
C PRO A 51 13.17 -11.08 -3.08
N TYR A 52 14.27 -11.00 -2.36
CA TYR A 52 14.43 -10.10 -1.24
C TYR A 52 15.81 -9.45 -1.21
N GLN A 53 15.93 -8.36 -0.45
CA GLN A 53 17.20 -7.67 -0.20
C GLN A 53 17.58 -7.82 1.27
N LEU A 54 18.87 -7.99 1.54
CA LEU A 54 19.42 -8.09 2.90
C LEU A 54 20.35 -6.94 3.20
N SER A 55 20.19 -6.32 4.36
CA SER A 55 21.10 -5.31 4.91
C SER A 55 21.14 -5.44 6.43
N ASN A 56 22.30 -5.79 7.01
CA ASN A 56 22.54 -5.86 8.45
C ASN A 56 21.43 -6.63 9.22
N ASN A 57 21.14 -7.87 8.85
CA ASN A 57 20.07 -8.71 9.42
C ASN A 57 18.64 -8.13 9.22
N LEU A 58 18.49 -7.15 8.35
CA LEU A 58 17.21 -6.66 7.88
C LEU A 58 16.91 -7.25 6.50
N MET A 59 15.80 -7.96 6.39
CA MET A 59 15.25 -8.42 5.11
C MET A 59 14.19 -7.43 4.65
N THR A 60 14.31 -6.95 3.41
CA THR A 60 13.25 -6.21 2.71
C THR A 60 12.72 -7.08 1.58
N ILE A 61 11.44 -7.41 1.64
CA ILE A 61 10.76 -8.28 0.68
C ILE A 61 9.48 -7.60 0.17
N THR A 62 9.22 -7.72 -1.15
CA THR A 62 8.00 -7.19 -1.76
C THR A 62 7.18 -8.34 -2.32
N PHE A 63 5.96 -8.50 -1.83
CA PHE A 63 5.01 -9.49 -2.31
C PHE A 63 4.14 -8.87 -3.42
N ASN A 64 4.09 -9.54 -4.56
CA ASN A 64 3.35 -9.09 -5.74
C ASN A 64 2.18 -10.03 -6.11
N SER A 65 1.90 -11.02 -5.27
CA SER A 65 0.77 -11.93 -5.43
C SER A 65 0.16 -12.29 -4.08
N THR A 66 -1.12 -12.65 -4.11
CA THR A 66 -1.78 -13.26 -2.96
C THR A 66 -1.20 -14.64 -2.69
N GLY A 67 -1.18 -15.05 -1.44
CA GLY A 67 -0.64 -16.35 -1.10
C GLY A 67 -0.27 -16.49 0.36
N TYR A 68 0.28 -17.65 0.64
CA TYR A 68 0.76 -18.05 1.94
C TYR A 68 2.29 -18.20 1.86
N TYR A 69 3.00 -17.41 2.65
CA TYR A 69 4.46 -17.34 2.63
C TYR A 69 5.02 -17.70 3.99
N VAL A 70 6.03 -18.55 4.00
CA VAL A 70 6.80 -18.88 5.20
C VAL A 70 8.17 -18.23 5.07
N ILE A 71 8.56 -17.43 6.04
CA ILE A 71 9.89 -16.82 6.13
C ILE A 71 10.57 -17.43 7.34
N SER A 72 11.69 -18.09 7.11
CA SER A 72 12.54 -18.66 8.15
C SER A 72 13.82 -17.88 8.29
N ALA A 73 14.28 -17.72 9.53
CA ALA A 73 15.59 -17.20 9.86
C ALA A 73 16.33 -18.21 10.74
N ASP A 74 17.44 -18.72 10.22
CA ASP A 74 18.29 -19.67 10.92
C ASP A 74 19.48 -18.94 11.58
N PHE A 75 19.65 -19.17 12.85
CA PHE A 75 20.70 -18.58 13.67
C PHE A 75 21.72 -19.64 14.07
N ARG A 76 23.00 -19.36 13.84
CA ARG A 76 24.09 -20.19 14.29
C ARG A 76 25.11 -19.40 15.12
N SER A 77 25.44 -19.93 16.29
CA SER A 77 26.48 -19.39 17.16
C SER A 77 27.25 -20.55 17.79
N GLY A 78 28.41 -20.89 17.23
CA GLY A 78 29.15 -22.11 17.58
C GLY A 78 28.30 -23.36 17.28
N ASP A 79 28.12 -24.23 18.28
CA ASP A 79 27.31 -25.45 18.15
C ASP A 79 25.79 -25.20 18.41
N CYS A 80 25.41 -23.97 18.71
CA CYS A 80 24.00 -23.60 18.95
C CYS A 80 23.31 -23.27 17.64
N TYR A 81 22.12 -23.89 17.43
CA TYR A 81 21.24 -23.64 16.29
C TYR A 81 19.85 -23.25 16.80
N LYS A 82 19.26 -22.24 16.17
CA LYS A 82 17.88 -21.81 16.40
C LYS A 82 17.26 -21.42 15.07
N GLU A 83 16.01 -21.82 14.86
CA GLU A 83 15.19 -21.43 13.73
C GLU A 83 13.99 -20.60 14.23
N ASP A 84 13.76 -19.43 13.66
CA ASP A 84 12.53 -18.64 13.87
C ASP A 84 11.74 -18.58 12.56
N LYS A 85 10.40 -18.72 12.66
CA LYS A 85 9.49 -18.70 11.51
C LYS A 85 8.44 -17.62 11.65
N ILE A 86 8.19 -16.93 10.53
CA ILE A 86 7.08 -15.99 10.37
C ILE A 86 6.23 -16.49 9.21
N ILE A 87 4.93 -16.63 9.44
CA ILE A 87 3.96 -16.95 8.40
C ILE A 87 3.29 -15.64 7.99
N ILE A 88 3.36 -15.31 6.69
CA ILE A 88 2.72 -14.12 6.11
C ILE A 88 1.63 -14.59 5.15
N ILE A 89 0.41 -14.13 5.40
CA ILE A 89 -0.74 -14.41 4.54
C ILE A 89 -1.06 -13.11 3.81
N ILE A 90 -0.90 -13.11 2.49
CA ILE A 90 -1.24 -11.98 1.62
C ILE A 90 -2.61 -12.25 1.01
N LYS A 91 -3.58 -11.42 1.34
CA LYS A 91 -4.96 -11.49 0.83
C LYS A 91 -5.21 -10.39 -0.19
N GLU A 92 -6.11 -10.67 -1.12
CA GLU A 92 -6.57 -9.63 -2.04
C GLU A 92 -7.39 -8.59 -1.27
N CYS A 93 -7.13 -7.31 -1.52
CA CYS A 93 -7.94 -6.24 -0.96
C CYS A 93 -9.38 -6.38 -1.42
N THR A 94 -10.30 -6.46 -0.46
CA THR A 94 -11.74 -6.53 -0.69
C THR A 94 -12.42 -5.18 -0.52
N GLU A 95 -11.80 -4.26 0.20
CA GLU A 95 -12.38 -2.96 0.47
C GLU A 95 -12.16 -1.98 -0.68
N THR A 96 -13.19 -1.20 -0.97
CA THR A 96 -13.14 -0.11 -1.93
C THR A 96 -12.83 1.18 -1.17
N TYR A 97 -11.79 1.85 -1.58
CA TYR A 97 -11.40 3.15 -1.03
C TYR A 97 -11.30 4.17 -2.15
N ILE A 98 -11.83 5.38 -1.91
CA ILE A 98 -11.68 6.52 -2.81
C ILE A 98 -11.49 7.80 -2.02
N TYR A 99 -10.47 8.56 -2.39
CA TYR A 99 -10.12 9.86 -1.85
C TYR A 99 -10.25 10.92 -2.93
N PHE A 100 -10.82 12.07 -2.61
CA PHE A 100 -10.90 13.25 -3.47
C PHE A 100 -10.13 14.38 -2.79
N PRO A 101 -9.14 14.99 -3.47
CA PRO A 101 -8.51 16.22 -3.00
C PRO A 101 -9.53 17.33 -2.79
N ASN A 102 -9.23 18.29 -1.93
CA ASN A 102 -10.09 19.45 -1.68
C ASN A 102 -9.62 20.73 -2.35
N SER A 103 -8.40 20.74 -2.91
CA SER A 103 -7.83 21.83 -3.67
C SER A 103 -6.79 21.33 -4.67
N PHE A 104 -6.52 22.13 -5.71
CA PHE A 104 -5.40 21.94 -6.63
C PHE A 104 -4.96 23.31 -7.19
N THR A 105 -3.71 23.37 -7.69
CA THR A 105 -3.03 24.59 -8.11
C THR A 105 -2.38 24.40 -9.48
N PRO A 106 -3.10 24.64 -10.60
CA PRO A 106 -2.54 24.49 -11.93
C PRO A 106 -1.66 25.71 -12.30
N ASP A 107 -0.48 25.82 -11.68
CA ASP A 107 0.47 26.93 -11.83
C ASP A 107 1.78 26.54 -12.52
N GLY A 108 1.95 25.24 -12.88
CA GLY A 108 3.08 24.74 -13.64
C GLY A 108 4.29 24.35 -12.80
N ASP A 109 4.16 24.24 -11.47
CA ASP A 109 5.25 23.84 -10.57
C ASP A 109 5.41 22.31 -10.45
N ASN A 110 4.60 21.52 -11.17
CA ASN A 110 4.48 20.06 -11.14
C ASN A 110 3.90 19.49 -9.84
N THR A 111 3.27 20.31 -9.01
CA THR A 111 2.65 19.88 -7.76
C THR A 111 1.17 20.23 -7.76
N ASN A 112 0.28 19.24 -7.60
CA ASN A 112 -1.17 19.43 -7.57
C ASN A 112 -1.76 20.16 -8.79
N GLU A 113 -1.18 19.95 -9.97
CA GLU A 113 -1.57 20.59 -11.24
C GLU A 113 -2.96 20.18 -11.73
N SER A 114 -3.54 19.15 -11.17
CA SER A 114 -4.81 18.64 -11.65
C SER A 114 -5.65 18.01 -10.54
N PHE A 115 -6.97 18.05 -10.72
CA PHE A 115 -7.94 17.44 -9.85
C PHE A 115 -8.43 16.10 -10.38
N GLY A 116 -8.44 15.11 -9.52
CA GLY A 116 -9.06 13.81 -9.73
C GLY A 116 -8.88 12.93 -8.50
N PRO A 117 -9.70 11.90 -8.37
CA PRO A 117 -9.64 11.00 -7.23
C PRO A 117 -8.43 10.07 -7.29
N LYS A 118 -8.07 9.52 -6.12
CA LYS A 118 -7.22 8.33 -5.98
C LYS A 118 -8.06 7.26 -5.30
N GLY A 119 -7.95 6.02 -5.75
CA GLY A 119 -8.72 4.94 -5.13
C GLY A 119 -8.24 3.56 -5.55
N ILE A 120 -8.71 2.57 -4.81
CA ILE A 120 -8.46 1.14 -5.04
C ILE A 120 -9.80 0.41 -5.10
N ASN A 121 -9.88 -0.62 -5.94
CA ASN A 121 -11.09 -1.42 -6.16
C ASN A 121 -12.32 -0.57 -6.56
N VAL A 122 -12.09 0.46 -7.36
CA VAL A 122 -13.12 1.34 -7.91
C VAL A 122 -13.42 0.93 -9.35
N TYR A 123 -14.68 0.64 -9.64
CA TYR A 123 -15.15 0.18 -10.94
C TYR A 123 -16.24 1.10 -11.47
N ASP A 124 -16.48 1.10 -12.78
CA ASP A 124 -17.52 1.87 -13.47
C ASP A 124 -17.53 3.36 -13.06
N PHE A 125 -16.32 3.93 -12.91
CA PHE A 125 -16.15 5.30 -12.43
C PHE A 125 -16.61 6.34 -13.45
N LYS A 126 -17.36 7.34 -12.97
CA LYS A 126 -17.70 8.56 -13.70
C LYS A 126 -17.69 9.74 -12.76
N MET A 127 -17.17 10.88 -13.21
CA MET A 127 -17.21 12.11 -12.43
C MET A 127 -17.54 13.30 -13.34
N TYR A 128 -18.31 14.22 -12.80
CA TYR A 128 -18.71 15.47 -13.42
C TYR A 128 -18.30 16.62 -12.53
N VAL A 129 -17.69 17.67 -13.10
CA VAL A 129 -17.33 18.90 -12.38
C VAL A 129 -18.17 20.06 -12.92
N PHE A 130 -18.71 20.85 -12.01
CA PHE A 130 -19.61 21.96 -12.31
C PHE A 130 -19.06 23.25 -11.70
N ASN A 131 -19.25 24.36 -12.41
CA ASN A 131 -19.00 25.69 -11.87
C ASN A 131 -20.16 26.14 -10.94
N ARG A 132 -20.03 27.34 -10.34
CA ARG A 132 -21.03 27.89 -9.41
C ARG A 132 -22.42 28.11 -10.02
N TRP A 133 -22.51 28.20 -11.36
CA TRP A 133 -23.77 28.35 -12.08
C TRP A 133 -24.40 27.00 -12.47
N GLY A 134 -23.79 25.90 -12.06
CA GLY A 134 -24.28 24.54 -12.39
C GLY A 134 -23.92 24.09 -13.81
N GLN A 135 -23.05 24.83 -14.52
CA GLN A 135 -22.59 24.44 -15.83
C GLN A 135 -21.56 23.30 -15.71
N LEU A 136 -21.73 22.22 -16.48
CA LEU A 136 -20.78 21.14 -16.59
C LEU A 136 -19.53 21.62 -17.34
N ILE A 137 -18.37 21.51 -16.68
CA ILE A 137 -17.08 21.97 -17.22
C ILE A 137 -16.08 20.84 -17.45
N PHE A 138 -16.22 19.71 -16.76
CA PHE A 138 -15.36 18.55 -16.96
C PHE A 138 -16.12 17.25 -16.72
N THR A 139 -15.74 16.20 -17.46
CA THR A 139 -16.26 14.84 -17.30
C THR A 139 -15.09 13.86 -17.29
N ALA A 140 -15.00 13.05 -16.24
CA ALA A 140 -14.14 11.88 -16.17
C ALA A 140 -14.95 10.62 -16.46
N LYS A 141 -14.39 9.69 -17.23
CA LYS A 141 -14.95 8.37 -17.53
C LYS A 141 -14.16 7.25 -16.85
N ASP A 142 -12.96 7.56 -16.43
CA ASP A 142 -12.05 6.66 -15.72
C ASP A 142 -11.51 7.32 -14.46
N ILE A 143 -11.11 6.51 -13.48
CA ILE A 143 -10.55 7.01 -12.21
C ILE A 143 -9.20 7.71 -12.40
N SER A 144 -8.50 7.44 -13.51
CA SER A 144 -7.23 8.08 -13.87
C SER A 144 -7.41 9.44 -14.54
N ASP A 145 -8.62 9.77 -15.01
CA ASP A 145 -8.90 11.05 -15.66
C ASP A 145 -8.71 12.21 -14.68
N ARG A 146 -8.10 13.29 -15.15
CA ARG A 146 -7.78 14.48 -14.34
C ARG A 146 -8.28 15.74 -15.00
N TRP A 147 -8.89 16.63 -14.21
CA TRP A 147 -9.21 17.98 -14.65
C TRP A 147 -8.02 18.92 -14.36
N ASP A 148 -7.49 19.52 -15.40
CA ASP A 148 -6.34 20.42 -15.40
C ASP A 148 -6.70 21.88 -15.07
N GLY A 149 -7.94 22.17 -14.72
CA GLY A 149 -8.42 23.52 -14.45
C GLY A 149 -8.90 24.26 -15.69
N TYR A 150 -8.84 23.68 -16.89
CA TYR A 150 -9.29 24.33 -18.12
C TYR A 150 -10.71 23.95 -18.52
N TYR A 151 -11.39 24.89 -19.14
CA TYR A 151 -12.68 24.69 -19.81
C TYR A 151 -12.65 25.45 -21.15
N LYS A 152 -12.90 24.74 -22.27
CA LYS A 152 -12.82 25.30 -23.65
C LYS A 152 -11.51 26.03 -23.96
N SER A 153 -10.40 25.47 -23.52
CA SER A 153 -9.04 26.01 -23.68
C SER A 153 -8.75 27.29 -22.88
N GLU A 154 -9.62 27.69 -21.97
CA GLU A 154 -9.40 28.81 -21.06
C GLU A 154 -9.23 28.29 -19.62
N LEU A 155 -8.24 28.81 -18.90
CA LEU A 155 -8.03 28.47 -17.50
C LEU A 155 -9.16 29.07 -16.66
N CYS A 156 -9.84 28.20 -15.93
CA CYS A 156 -10.94 28.58 -15.05
C CYS A 156 -10.52 29.53 -13.94
N GLN A 157 -11.46 30.32 -13.40
CA GLN A 157 -11.20 31.28 -12.34
C GLN A 157 -10.92 30.59 -11.00
N ASN A 158 -10.17 31.26 -10.11
CA ASN A 158 -10.07 30.88 -8.71
C ASN A 158 -11.46 30.86 -8.09
N ASP A 159 -11.94 29.67 -7.78
CA ASP A 159 -13.30 29.47 -7.26
C ASP A 159 -13.44 28.07 -6.64
N ILE A 160 -14.61 27.86 -6.05
CA ILE A 160 -15.06 26.55 -5.59
C ILE A 160 -15.96 25.92 -6.65
N TYR A 161 -15.57 24.75 -7.09
CA TYR A 161 -16.32 23.92 -8.03
C TYR A 161 -16.96 22.76 -7.30
N VAL A 162 -18.03 22.24 -7.86
CA VAL A 162 -18.75 21.09 -7.29
C VAL A 162 -18.48 19.87 -8.17
N TYR A 163 -18.09 18.77 -7.57
CA TYR A 163 -18.01 17.51 -8.30
C TYR A 163 -19.11 16.53 -7.85
N LYS A 164 -19.53 15.70 -8.79
CA LYS A 164 -20.42 14.57 -8.55
C LYS A 164 -19.81 13.32 -9.17
N ALA A 165 -19.47 12.32 -8.34
CA ALA A 165 -18.87 11.08 -8.76
C ALA A 165 -19.79 9.90 -8.51
N PHE A 166 -19.74 8.92 -9.42
CA PHE A 166 -20.45 7.66 -9.35
C PHE A 166 -19.44 6.55 -9.58
N TYR A 167 -19.51 5.48 -8.82
CA TYR A 167 -18.62 4.34 -8.96
C TYR A 167 -19.22 3.10 -8.32
N LYS A 168 -18.66 1.93 -8.63
CA LYS A 168 -19.02 0.66 -8.01
C LYS A 168 -17.83 0.07 -7.27
N ASP A 169 -18.12 -0.73 -6.25
CA ASP A 169 -17.13 -1.60 -5.64
C ASP A 169 -16.96 -2.92 -6.43
N LYS A 170 -16.02 -3.76 -5.99
CA LYS A 170 -15.77 -5.09 -6.58
C LYS A 170 -17.00 -6.01 -6.58
N ARG A 171 -17.97 -5.77 -5.67
CA ARG A 171 -19.22 -6.54 -5.56
C ARG A 171 -20.35 -5.96 -6.41
N GLY A 172 -20.08 -4.87 -7.16
CA GLY A 172 -21.05 -4.18 -7.98
C GLY A 172 -21.98 -3.22 -7.22
N LYS A 173 -21.74 -2.99 -5.92
CA LYS A 173 -22.51 -2.02 -5.15
C LYS A 173 -22.19 -0.62 -5.62
N GLU A 174 -23.24 0.16 -5.88
CA GLU A 174 -23.14 1.53 -6.41
C GLU A 174 -22.98 2.56 -5.29
N TYR A 175 -22.11 3.52 -5.57
CA TYR A 175 -21.86 4.66 -4.70
C TYR A 175 -21.98 5.96 -5.49
N ASN A 176 -22.43 7.01 -4.81
CA ASN A 176 -22.33 8.37 -5.32
C ASN A 176 -21.69 9.26 -4.27
N LYS A 177 -20.92 10.23 -4.72
CA LYS A 177 -20.26 11.21 -3.86
C LYS A 177 -20.37 12.60 -4.49
N ILE A 178 -20.81 13.56 -3.70
CA ILE A 178 -20.82 14.97 -4.07
C ILE A 178 -19.86 15.69 -3.14
N GLY A 179 -19.03 16.56 -3.69
CA GLY A 179 -18.09 17.33 -2.93
C GLY A 179 -17.70 18.63 -3.61
N LYS A 180 -16.81 19.36 -2.96
CA LYS A 180 -16.28 20.63 -3.44
C LYS A 180 -14.80 20.53 -3.67
N ILE A 181 -14.30 21.27 -4.64
CA ILE A 181 -12.89 21.39 -4.99
C ILE A 181 -12.56 22.87 -5.21
N ALA A 182 -11.52 23.38 -4.57
CA ALA A 182 -11.02 24.71 -4.79
C ALA A 182 -9.93 24.71 -5.87
N LEU A 183 -10.08 25.51 -6.92
CA LEU A 183 -9.03 25.86 -7.85
C LEU A 183 -8.36 27.13 -7.33
N ILE A 184 -7.06 27.07 -7.10
CA ILE A 184 -6.23 28.15 -6.56
C ILE A 184 -5.09 28.40 -7.57
N LYS A 185 -4.73 29.67 -7.79
CA LYS A 185 -3.60 30.08 -8.65
C LYS A 185 -2.61 30.84 -7.80
#